data_e7fa604653179605835b499e8ec14dfe
#
_entry.id   e7fa604653179605835b499e8ec14dfe
#
_cell.length_a   1.000
_cell.length_b   1.000
_cell.length_c   1.000
_cell.angle_alpha   90.00
_cell.angle_beta   90.00
_cell.angle_gamma   90.00
#
_symmetry.space_group_name_H-M   'P 1'
#
loop_
_entity.id
_entity.type
_entity.pdbx_description
1 polymer ?
#
loop_
_entity_poly.entity_id
_entity_poly.type
_entity_poly.pdbx_seq_one_letter_code
_entity_poly.pdbx_strand_id
1 'polypeptide(L)'
;KSKYQIPDIEKRSYDLIHWKGLYFSSYNCFEISSVEDRTLFKGSVDFITIHAFNRDVEYFNNILKSTARDIHCCAILVNNSNFGYSAVALPKQKSYQTLPVIVKGSEDDLIMTYTYDYKNLRKFQNEYIKLSLDKQGEIDGEYKHLPPNFVLSNGRLY
;
A
#
# COMPACT_ATOMS: atom_id res chain seq x y z
N LYS A 1 31.25 12.91 -3.29
CA LYS A 1 30.09 12.68 -4.18
C LYS A 1 29.66 11.23 -3.97
N SER A 2 28.50 11.04 -3.35
CA SER A 2 27.88 9.70 -3.27
C SER A 2 27.52 9.26 -4.69
N LYS A 3 28.13 8.21 -5.16
CA LYS A 3 27.70 7.56 -6.40
C LYS A 3 26.44 6.77 -6.07
N TYR A 4 25.30 7.22 -6.52
CA TYR A 4 24.10 6.40 -6.51
C TYR A 4 24.32 5.24 -7.50
N GLN A 5 24.36 4.02 -7.00
CA GLN A 5 24.24 2.86 -7.86
C GLN A 5 22.78 2.73 -8.24
N ILE A 6 22.47 2.89 -9.51
CA ILE A 6 21.16 2.54 -10.05
C ILE A 6 21.12 1.01 -10.10
N PRO A 7 20.19 0.36 -9.37
CA PRO A 7 20.07 -1.09 -9.45
C PRO A 7 19.78 -1.51 -10.89
N ASP A 8 20.40 -2.60 -11.32
CA ASP A 8 20.15 -3.20 -12.62
C ASP A 8 18.67 -3.63 -12.72
N ILE A 9 17.93 -3.01 -13.61
CA ILE A 9 16.49 -3.24 -13.79
C ILE A 9 16.21 -4.71 -14.12
N GLU A 10 17.08 -5.36 -14.85
CA GLU A 10 16.92 -6.76 -15.26
C GLU A 10 17.09 -7.76 -14.09
N LYS A 11 17.63 -7.31 -12.96
CA LYS A 11 17.87 -8.14 -11.76
C LYS A 11 16.92 -7.85 -10.61
N ARG A 12 15.96 -6.96 -10.80
CA ARG A 12 14.97 -6.69 -9.74
C ARG A 12 14.01 -7.85 -9.63
N SER A 13 13.87 -8.38 -8.43
CA SER A 13 12.84 -9.34 -8.08
C SER A 13 12.10 -8.86 -6.86
N TYR A 14 10.79 -9.03 -6.87
CA TYR A 14 9.94 -8.71 -5.74
C TYR A 14 9.16 -9.95 -5.33
N ASP A 15 9.19 -10.26 -4.05
CA ASP A 15 8.54 -11.45 -3.51
C ASP A 15 7.07 -11.15 -3.14
N LEU A 16 6.17 -12.02 -3.56
CA LEU A 16 4.84 -12.12 -3.00
C LEU A 16 4.88 -13.10 -1.82
N ILE A 17 4.80 -12.57 -0.61
CA ILE A 17 4.90 -13.36 0.61
C ILE A 17 3.49 -13.75 1.07
N HIS A 18 3.31 -15.05 1.37
CA HIS A 18 2.09 -15.56 1.99
C HIS A 18 2.38 -16.02 3.42
N TRP A 19 1.72 -15.40 4.39
CA TRP A 19 1.89 -15.73 5.79
C TRP A 19 0.58 -15.62 6.57
N LYS A 20 0.17 -16.68 7.24
CA LYS A 20 -1.05 -16.76 8.05
C LYS A 20 -2.31 -16.24 7.33
N GLY A 21 -2.45 -16.54 6.05
CA GLY A 21 -3.58 -16.10 5.24
C GLY A 21 -3.50 -14.67 4.71
N LEU A 22 -2.41 -13.97 4.96
CA LEU A 22 -2.10 -12.64 4.44
C LEU A 22 -1.13 -12.71 3.27
N TYR A 23 -1.35 -11.89 2.26
CA TYR A 23 -0.44 -11.70 1.14
C TYR A 23 0.17 -10.31 1.23
N PHE A 24 1.48 -10.20 1.13
CA PHE A 24 2.16 -8.92 1.18
C PHE A 24 3.47 -8.92 0.40
N SER A 25 3.98 -7.72 0.15
CA SER A 25 5.29 -7.47 -0.44
C SER A 25 5.98 -6.32 0.25
N SER A 26 7.28 -6.16 -0.01
CA SER A 26 8.11 -5.12 0.57
C SER A 26 8.92 -4.40 -0.50
N TYR A 27 9.06 -3.09 -0.35
CA TYR A 27 9.90 -2.24 -1.21
C TYR A 27 10.93 -1.50 -0.35
N ASN A 28 12.12 -1.34 -0.91
CA ASN A 28 13.16 -0.55 -0.29
C ASN A 28 13.16 0.87 -0.87
N CYS A 29 12.91 1.84 -0.02
CA CYS A 29 13.06 3.27 -0.28
C CYS A 29 12.53 3.67 -1.67
N PHE A 30 13.42 4.09 -2.57
CA PHE A 30 13.06 4.66 -3.86
C PHE A 30 12.46 3.67 -4.87
N GLU A 31 12.55 2.36 -4.63
CA GLU A 31 11.93 1.34 -5.50
C GLU A 31 10.41 1.58 -5.67
N ILE A 32 9.73 2.01 -4.61
CA ILE A 32 8.29 2.28 -4.65
C ILE A 32 7.91 3.45 -5.56
N SER A 33 8.87 4.28 -5.99
CA SER A 33 8.62 5.39 -6.91
C SER A 33 8.43 4.92 -8.36
N SER A 34 8.93 3.72 -8.72
CA SER A 34 8.64 3.10 -10.00
C SER A 34 7.17 2.72 -10.09
N VAL A 35 6.45 3.30 -11.03
CA VAL A 35 5.02 3.03 -11.22
C VAL A 35 4.80 1.60 -11.70
N GLU A 36 5.66 1.13 -12.59
CA GLU A 36 5.65 -0.22 -13.14
C GLU A 36 5.83 -1.26 -12.04
N ASP A 37 6.87 -1.13 -11.22
CA ASP A 37 7.18 -2.05 -10.14
C ASP A 37 6.06 -2.04 -9.08
N ARG A 38 5.56 -0.85 -8.75
CA ARG A 38 4.47 -0.69 -7.78
C ARG A 38 3.18 -1.40 -8.19
N THR A 39 2.87 -1.44 -9.49
CA THR A 39 1.64 -2.07 -9.98
C THR A 39 1.68 -3.59 -10.08
N LEU A 40 2.84 -4.22 -9.91
CA LEU A 40 3.00 -5.68 -9.97
C LEU A 40 2.06 -6.43 -9.02
N PHE A 41 1.77 -5.85 -7.87
CA PHE A 41 0.97 -6.50 -6.83
C PHE A 41 -0.49 -6.02 -6.76
N LYS A 42 -0.97 -5.28 -7.78
CA LYS A 42 -2.36 -4.84 -7.82
C LYS A 42 -3.32 -6.03 -7.80
N GLY A 43 -4.19 -6.09 -6.79
CA GLY A 43 -5.12 -7.19 -6.57
C GLY A 43 -4.50 -8.46 -5.98
N SER A 44 -3.20 -8.47 -5.68
CA SER A 44 -2.48 -9.65 -5.17
C SER A 44 -2.09 -9.57 -3.71
N VAL A 45 -2.06 -8.37 -3.12
CA VAL A 45 -1.60 -8.16 -1.73
C VAL A 45 -2.67 -7.55 -0.85
N ASP A 46 -2.57 -7.81 0.44
CA ASP A 46 -3.35 -7.16 1.49
C ASP A 46 -2.65 -5.91 2.01
N PHE A 47 -1.33 -5.97 2.08
CA PHE A 47 -0.52 -4.80 2.42
C PHE A 47 0.83 -4.79 1.71
N ILE A 48 1.40 -3.60 1.65
CA ILE A 48 2.77 -3.35 1.17
C ILE A 48 3.52 -2.61 2.27
N THR A 49 4.75 -3.04 2.56
CA THR A 49 5.67 -2.32 3.43
C THR A 49 6.72 -1.58 2.62
N ILE A 50 7.08 -0.39 3.06
CA ILE A 50 8.09 0.45 2.43
C ILE A 50 9.09 0.86 3.51
N HIS A 51 10.34 0.46 3.35
CA HIS A 51 11.44 0.81 4.26
C HIS A 51 12.24 1.95 3.66
N ALA A 52 12.23 3.12 4.30
CA ALA A 52 12.82 4.31 3.72
C ALA A 52 13.88 4.98 4.64
N PHE A 53 14.85 5.56 4.01
CA PHE A 53 15.77 6.53 4.58
C PHE A 53 15.70 7.78 3.70
N ASN A 54 14.62 8.56 3.84
CA ASN A 54 14.33 9.62 2.88
C ASN A 54 13.92 10.91 3.56
N ARG A 55 14.51 12.02 3.09
CA ARG A 55 14.24 13.38 3.55
C ARG A 55 13.04 14.02 2.87
N ASP A 56 12.70 13.58 1.65
CA ASP A 56 11.55 14.08 0.90
C ASP A 56 10.27 13.40 1.37
N VAL A 57 9.88 13.73 2.58
CA VAL A 57 8.76 13.09 3.29
C VAL A 57 7.42 13.38 2.62
N GLU A 58 7.26 14.56 2.02
CA GLU A 58 6.01 14.92 1.34
C GLU A 58 5.81 14.06 0.08
N TYR A 59 6.84 13.94 -0.74
CA TYR A 59 6.83 13.09 -1.92
C TYR A 59 6.51 11.64 -1.56
N PHE A 60 7.18 11.08 -0.54
CA PHE A 60 6.96 9.71 -0.10
C PHE A 60 5.57 9.49 0.49
N ASN A 61 5.01 10.46 1.21
CA ASN A 61 3.63 10.37 1.69
C ASN A 61 2.61 10.42 0.55
N ASN A 62 2.88 11.16 -0.51
CA ASN A 62 2.05 11.16 -1.70
C ASN A 62 2.11 9.82 -2.44
N ILE A 63 3.30 9.23 -2.58
CA ILE A 63 3.46 7.88 -3.11
C ILE A 63 2.72 6.86 -2.23
N LEU A 64 2.84 6.93 -0.91
CA LEU A 64 2.17 6.03 0.02
C LEU A 64 0.65 6.07 -0.16
N LYS A 65 0.05 7.26 -0.23
CA LYS A 65 -1.38 7.44 -0.48
C LYS A 65 -1.79 6.89 -1.85
N SER A 66 -0.99 7.16 -2.89
CA SER A 66 -1.23 6.64 -4.22
C SER A 66 -1.12 5.12 -4.24
N THR A 67 -0.12 4.54 -3.56
CA THR A 67 0.03 3.08 -3.45
C THR A 67 -1.21 2.45 -2.84
N ALA A 68 -1.68 2.97 -1.69
CA ALA A 68 -2.88 2.45 -1.06
C ALA A 68 -4.11 2.53 -2.00
N ARG A 69 -4.21 3.60 -2.79
CA ARG A 69 -5.33 3.83 -3.71
C ARG A 69 -5.24 2.99 -4.99
N ASP A 70 -4.06 2.95 -5.62
CA ASP A 70 -3.86 2.38 -6.97
C ASP A 70 -3.69 0.86 -6.92
N ILE A 71 -3.11 0.33 -5.84
CA ILE A 71 -2.99 -1.11 -5.58
C ILE A 71 -4.21 -1.63 -4.84
N HIS A 72 -4.93 -0.74 -4.16
CA HIS A 72 -6.10 -0.98 -3.33
C HIS A 72 -5.79 -1.92 -2.16
N CYS A 73 -4.76 -1.58 -1.39
CA CYS A 73 -4.27 -2.33 -0.24
C CYS A 73 -3.91 -1.40 0.93
N CYS A 74 -3.55 -1.95 2.08
CA CYS A 74 -2.89 -1.18 3.13
C CYS A 74 -1.44 -0.91 2.72
N ALA A 75 -0.99 0.33 2.81
CA ALA A 75 0.40 0.69 2.57
C ALA A 75 1.04 1.23 3.85
N ILE A 76 2.21 0.73 4.20
CA ILE A 76 2.92 1.02 5.46
C ILE A 76 4.30 1.56 5.12
N LEU A 77 4.55 2.82 5.46
CA LEU A 77 5.85 3.45 5.33
C LEU A 77 6.54 3.51 6.67
N VAL A 78 7.74 2.95 6.74
CA VAL A 78 8.67 3.09 7.86
C VAL A 78 9.86 3.90 7.38
N ASN A 79 9.93 5.15 7.80
CA ASN A 79 11.04 6.05 7.50
C ASN A 79 11.97 6.19 8.71
N ASN A 80 13.20 6.63 8.47
CA ASN A 80 14.12 6.95 9.54
C ASN A 80 13.53 8.02 10.48
N SER A 81 13.69 7.85 11.79
CA SER A 81 13.10 8.72 12.82
C SER A 81 13.52 10.19 12.67
N ASN A 82 14.77 10.46 12.28
CA ASN A 82 15.26 11.82 12.10
C ASN A 82 14.51 12.60 11.02
N PHE A 83 13.97 11.93 10.02
CA PHE A 83 13.18 12.56 8.95
C PHE A 83 11.68 12.44 9.23
N GLY A 84 11.29 11.41 9.96
CA GLY A 84 9.92 11.17 10.38
C GLY A 84 8.97 10.76 9.26
N TYR A 85 7.70 10.98 9.53
CA TYR A 85 6.58 10.67 8.64
C TYR A 85 6.44 9.17 8.29
N SER A 86 6.83 8.28 9.21
CA SER A 86 6.34 6.90 9.14
C SER A 86 4.81 6.92 9.22
N ALA A 87 4.14 6.18 8.36
CA ALA A 87 2.69 6.28 8.23
C ALA A 87 2.04 4.99 7.74
N VAL A 88 0.74 4.86 8.02
CA VAL A 88 -0.14 3.84 7.45
C VAL A 88 -1.14 4.54 6.54
N ALA A 89 -1.28 4.05 5.31
CA ALA A 89 -2.29 4.53 4.38
C ALA A 89 -3.27 3.41 4.01
N LEU A 90 -4.54 3.78 3.87
CA LEU A 90 -5.65 2.90 3.50
C LEU A 90 -6.46 3.50 2.35
N PRO A 91 -7.06 2.66 1.47
CA PRO A 91 -7.91 3.14 0.38
C PRO A 91 -9.30 3.54 0.86
N LYS A 92 -9.40 4.29 1.96
CA LYS A 92 -10.65 4.72 2.57
C LYS A 92 -11.33 5.84 1.78
N GLN A 93 -12.67 5.84 1.78
CA GLN A 93 -13.48 6.85 1.09
C GLN A 93 -13.30 8.23 1.71
N LYS A 94 -13.33 8.32 3.04
CA LYS A 94 -13.21 9.58 3.76
C LYS A 94 -11.73 9.97 3.90
N SER A 95 -11.38 11.17 3.49
CA SER A 95 -9.98 11.64 3.44
C SER A 95 -9.25 11.55 4.78
N TYR A 96 -9.95 11.85 5.90
CA TYR A 96 -9.36 11.77 7.24
C TYR A 96 -9.06 10.33 7.71
N GLN A 97 -9.61 9.31 7.03
CA GLN A 97 -9.35 7.90 7.30
C GLN A 97 -8.27 7.31 6.38
N THR A 98 -7.81 8.07 5.40
CA THR A 98 -6.80 7.60 4.45
C THR A 98 -5.43 7.42 5.11
N LEU A 99 -5.08 8.26 6.06
CA LEU A 99 -3.84 8.19 6.84
C LEU A 99 -4.17 8.09 8.34
N PRO A 100 -4.58 6.92 8.83
CA PRO A 100 -4.99 6.76 10.22
C PRO A 100 -3.81 6.90 11.22
N VAL A 101 -2.59 6.69 10.75
CA VAL A 101 -1.37 6.84 11.55
C VAL A 101 -0.35 7.65 10.77
N ILE A 102 0.17 8.70 11.42
CA ILE A 102 1.35 9.44 10.99
C ILE A 102 2.22 9.70 12.20
N VAL A 103 3.49 9.33 12.10
CA VAL A 103 4.51 9.61 13.11
C VAL A 103 5.43 10.68 12.57
N LYS A 104 5.39 11.88 13.16
CA LYS A 104 6.18 13.02 12.68
C LYS A 104 7.70 12.82 12.79
N GLY A 105 8.11 11.90 13.63
CA GLY A 105 9.51 11.66 13.92
C GLY A 105 10.02 12.55 15.06
N SER A 106 11.11 12.14 15.62
CA SER A 106 11.92 12.84 16.60
C SER A 106 13.25 12.09 16.73
N GLU A 107 14.12 12.54 17.63
CA GLU A 107 15.34 11.79 17.97
C GLU A 107 15.04 10.52 18.79
N ASP A 108 13.82 10.39 19.29
CA ASP A 108 13.39 9.25 20.10
C ASP A 108 12.91 8.07 19.24
N ASP A 109 13.18 6.87 19.69
CA ASP A 109 12.61 5.66 19.12
C ASP A 109 11.14 5.55 19.51
N LEU A 110 10.28 5.27 18.53
CA LEU A 110 8.84 5.16 18.73
C LEU A 110 8.31 3.85 18.15
N ILE A 111 7.48 3.16 18.94
CA ILE A 111 6.72 2.00 18.50
C ILE A 111 5.25 2.39 18.43
N MET A 112 4.66 2.22 17.24
CA MET A 112 3.24 2.42 17.01
C MET A 112 2.58 1.12 16.57
N THR A 113 1.37 0.88 17.08
CA THR A 113 0.54 -0.25 16.65
C THR A 113 -0.74 0.25 16.01
N TYR A 114 -1.15 -0.39 14.94
CA TYR A 114 -2.41 -0.12 14.27
C TYR A 114 -3.11 -1.42 13.89
N THR A 115 -4.41 -1.51 14.23
CA THR A 115 -5.22 -2.67 13.85
C THR A 115 -5.88 -2.42 12.51
N TYR A 116 -5.62 -3.31 11.56
CA TYR A 116 -6.15 -3.25 10.21
C TYR A 116 -7.03 -4.46 9.90
N ASP A 117 -8.28 -4.21 9.52
CA ASP A 117 -9.20 -5.26 9.09
C ASP A 117 -9.06 -5.55 7.59
N TYR A 118 -8.13 -6.43 7.25
CA TYR A 118 -7.90 -6.87 5.87
C TYR A 118 -9.06 -7.68 5.31
N LYS A 119 -9.83 -8.39 6.17
CA LYS A 119 -10.97 -9.20 5.73
C LYS A 119 -12.09 -8.31 5.21
N ASN A 120 -12.35 -7.20 5.89
CA ASN A 120 -13.34 -6.23 5.44
C ASN A 120 -12.95 -5.61 4.08
N LEU A 121 -11.66 -5.26 3.89
CA LEU A 121 -11.20 -4.77 2.59
C LEU A 121 -11.37 -5.84 1.49
N ARG A 122 -11.00 -7.10 1.74
CA ARG A 122 -11.19 -8.19 0.77
C ARG A 122 -12.66 -8.40 0.43
N LYS A 123 -13.53 -8.38 1.45
CA LYS A 123 -14.98 -8.49 1.26
C LYS A 123 -15.48 -7.40 0.31
N PHE A 124 -15.11 -6.14 0.59
CA PHE A 124 -15.45 -5.01 -0.29
C PHE A 124 -14.96 -5.22 -1.73
N GLN A 125 -13.71 -5.64 -1.92
CA GLN A 125 -13.15 -5.89 -3.25
C GLN A 125 -13.92 -6.94 -4.03
N ASN A 126 -14.30 -8.05 -3.37
CA ASN A 126 -15.07 -9.12 -3.97
C ASN A 126 -16.50 -8.69 -4.34
N GLU A 127 -17.17 -7.97 -3.45
CA GLU A 127 -18.51 -7.45 -3.68
C GLU A 127 -18.52 -6.43 -4.83
N TYR A 128 -17.51 -5.55 -4.86
CA TYR A 128 -17.37 -4.56 -5.93
C TYR A 128 -17.21 -5.22 -7.30
N ILE A 129 -16.37 -6.26 -7.40
CA ILE A 129 -16.16 -6.99 -8.67
C ILE A 129 -17.47 -7.66 -9.10
N LYS A 130 -18.19 -8.34 -8.20
CA LYS A 130 -19.46 -8.99 -8.51
C LYS A 130 -20.48 -7.99 -9.05
N LEU A 131 -20.71 -6.88 -8.35
CA LEU A 131 -21.67 -5.86 -8.75
C LEU A 131 -21.28 -5.15 -10.07
N SER A 132 -19.98 -4.95 -10.31
CA SER A 132 -19.50 -4.38 -11.56
C SER A 132 -19.73 -5.31 -12.76
N LEU A 133 -19.72 -6.62 -12.55
CA LEU A 133 -20.06 -7.61 -13.58
C LEU A 133 -21.56 -7.64 -13.87
N ASP A 134 -22.39 -7.51 -12.85
CA ASP A 134 -23.86 -7.55 -12.96
C ASP A 134 -24.45 -6.22 -13.45
N LYS A 135 -23.65 -5.17 -13.60
CA LYS A 135 -24.04 -3.81 -13.99
C LYS A 135 -25.23 -3.23 -13.18
N GLN A 136 -25.45 -3.70 -11.97
CA GLN A 136 -26.53 -3.26 -11.09
C GLN A 136 -25.98 -2.99 -9.67
N GLY A 137 -26.33 -1.83 -9.15
CA GLY A 137 -26.17 -1.45 -7.76
C GLY A 137 -25.09 -0.41 -7.49
N GLU A 138 -25.36 0.46 -6.53
CA GLU A 138 -24.37 1.33 -5.89
C GLU A 138 -23.73 0.56 -4.74
N ILE A 139 -22.39 0.56 -4.67
CA ILE A 139 -21.68 0.11 -3.49
C ILE A 139 -21.46 1.33 -2.62
N ASP A 140 -22.29 1.47 -1.60
CA ASP A 140 -22.01 2.42 -0.53
C ASP A 140 -20.86 1.83 0.31
N GLY A 141 -19.68 2.39 0.13
CA GLY A 141 -18.46 1.77 0.60
C GLY A 141 -17.67 2.64 1.55
N GLU A 142 -17.18 2.00 2.58
CA GLU A 142 -16.13 2.49 3.48
C GLU A 142 -14.82 2.78 2.72
N TYR A 143 -14.65 2.17 1.54
CA TYR A 143 -13.45 2.22 0.72
C TYR A 143 -13.69 2.96 -0.61
N LYS A 144 -12.64 3.44 -1.21
CA LYS A 144 -12.63 3.99 -2.57
C LYS A 144 -12.97 2.90 -3.59
N HIS A 145 -13.55 3.31 -4.73
CA HIS A 145 -13.76 2.41 -5.87
C HIS A 145 -12.46 1.71 -6.28
N LEU A 146 -12.59 0.48 -6.76
CA LEU A 146 -11.43 -0.24 -7.29
C LEU A 146 -10.81 0.52 -8.47
N PRO A 147 -9.48 0.53 -8.59
CA PRO A 147 -8.81 1.14 -9.73
C PRO A 147 -9.12 0.36 -11.03
N PRO A 148 -9.01 1.02 -12.20
CA PRO A 148 -9.18 0.35 -13.49
C PRO A 148 -8.29 -0.89 -13.60
N ASN A 149 -8.81 -1.94 -14.26
CA ASN A 149 -8.11 -3.22 -14.46
C ASN A 149 -7.70 -3.91 -13.16
N PHE A 150 -8.47 -3.71 -12.09
CA PHE A 150 -8.26 -4.43 -10.84
C PHE A 150 -8.80 -5.86 -10.97
N VAL A 151 -7.95 -6.85 -10.75
CA VAL A 151 -8.29 -8.27 -10.76
C VAL A 151 -7.73 -8.90 -9.50
N LEU A 152 -8.58 -9.62 -8.77
CA LEU A 152 -8.12 -10.42 -7.63
C LEU A 152 -7.38 -11.65 -8.15
N SER A 153 -6.16 -11.85 -7.66
CA SER A 153 -5.32 -12.98 -8.00
C SER A 153 -5.16 -13.95 -6.81
N ASN A 154 -4.74 -15.18 -7.12
CA ASN A 154 -4.26 -16.18 -6.17
C ASN A 154 -5.25 -16.58 -5.05
N GLY A 155 -6.50 -16.88 -5.40
CA GLY A 155 -7.45 -17.46 -4.44
C GLY A 155 -7.82 -16.53 -3.28
N ARG A 156 -7.65 -15.22 -3.43
CA ARG A 156 -8.13 -14.21 -2.47
C ARG A 156 -9.67 -14.07 -2.47
N LEU A 157 -10.33 -14.99 -3.15
CA LEU A 157 -11.79 -15.13 -3.08
C LEU A 157 -12.17 -15.73 -1.71
N TYR A 158 -13.23 -15.23 -1.12
CA TYR A 158 -13.89 -15.81 0.04
C TYR A 158 -14.89 -16.84 -0.39
#